data_4822772c7b53fd7452d8aefdd1cd3a95
#
_entry.id   4822772c7b53fd7452d8aefdd1cd3a95
#
_cell.length_a   1.000
_cell.length_b   1.000
_cell.length_c   1.000
_cell.angle_alpha   90.00
_cell.angle_beta   90.00
_cell.angle_gamma   90.00
#
_symmetry.space_group_name_H-M   'P 1'
#
loop_
_entity.id
_entity.type
_entity.pdbx_description
1 polymer ?
#
loop_
_entity_poly.entity_id
_entity_poly.type
_entity_poly.pdbx_seq_one_letter_code
_entity_poly.pdbx_strand_id
1 'polypeptide(L)'
;MKKFNKKKLPSRHTTIGADKAPQRSFYYAMDLTEKDVAKPFVGVVSTWNEAAPCNINLMKQAQSVKKGVKASGGTPREFCTITVTDGIAMGHEGMKSSLISRDVIADSTELTVRGHCYDALVGLAGCDKSLPGLMMSMVRLNIPSVFIYGGSILPGRFNGKDVTVVDVFEGVGKYTSKKMTAHALRKLELKACPSAGACGGQFTANTMACVSEAIGLALPFSAGTPAPYLERNKYAIDSGKAVMNLLAKNIRPRDIVTRKALENAATIVAATGGSTNAGLHLPAIANEIGIKFDLMDVAKIFKKTPYLADLKPGGKYVAKDMWEAGGVPMLLKTLMDGGYIHGDCMTVTGKTMRENLKNVKFRENQKVMRSYKNPISPTGGVVGLKGNLAPEGGIVKIAGLKKLQFTGRARCFDNEESAYKAVINRKYKDGDIIIIRYEGPIGGPGMREMLQTTAAIYGQGKGEKVALITDGRFSGATRGFCIGHVGPEASVGGPI
;
A
#
# COMPACT_ATOMS: atom_id res chain seq x y z
N MET A 1 -12.35 -25.98 -21.41
CA MET A 1 -12.87 -24.79 -20.67
C MET A 1 -13.91 -25.24 -19.66
N LYS A 2 -13.84 -24.75 -18.41
CA LYS A 2 -14.89 -25.02 -17.41
C LYS A 2 -16.20 -24.36 -17.88
N LYS A 3 -17.29 -25.12 -17.94
CA LYS A 3 -18.62 -24.55 -18.24
C LYS A 3 -19.18 -23.86 -16.98
N PHE A 4 -19.42 -22.56 -17.06
CA PHE A 4 -20.08 -21.80 -16.01
C PHE A 4 -21.60 -21.83 -16.21
N ASN A 5 -22.35 -22.02 -15.12
CA ASN A 5 -23.80 -21.92 -15.19
C ASN A 5 -24.21 -20.45 -15.00
N LYS A 6 -24.44 -19.75 -16.10
CA LYS A 6 -24.85 -18.34 -16.13
C LYS A 6 -26.08 -18.05 -15.26
N LYS A 7 -27.03 -19.00 -15.16
CA LYS A 7 -28.25 -18.85 -14.31
C LYS A 7 -27.94 -18.69 -12.82
N LYS A 8 -26.75 -19.10 -12.36
CA LYS A 8 -26.30 -18.98 -10.96
C LYS A 8 -25.44 -17.73 -10.70
N LEU A 9 -25.13 -16.94 -11.75
CA LEU A 9 -24.25 -15.79 -11.65
C LEU A 9 -25.02 -14.47 -11.54
N PRO A 10 -24.50 -13.44 -10.87
CA PRO A 10 -25.11 -12.10 -10.80
C PRO A 10 -25.49 -11.53 -12.18
N SER A 11 -24.62 -11.70 -13.16
CA SER A 11 -24.84 -11.17 -14.53
C SER A 11 -26.06 -11.76 -15.23
N ARG A 12 -26.73 -12.81 -14.70
CA ARG A 12 -28.03 -13.27 -15.21
C ARG A 12 -29.08 -12.16 -15.21
N HIS A 13 -28.99 -11.23 -14.24
CA HIS A 13 -29.96 -10.15 -14.07
C HIS A 13 -29.94 -9.12 -15.21
N THR A 14 -28.89 -9.14 -16.04
CA THR A 14 -28.75 -8.25 -17.21
C THR A 14 -28.67 -9.03 -18.53
N THR A 15 -28.67 -10.36 -18.49
CA THR A 15 -28.40 -11.15 -19.71
C THR A 15 -29.42 -12.24 -20.03
N ILE A 16 -30.22 -12.72 -19.04
CA ILE A 16 -31.13 -13.85 -19.24
C ILE A 16 -32.58 -13.40 -19.13
N GLY A 17 -33.43 -13.86 -20.09
CA GLY A 17 -34.84 -13.57 -20.15
C GLY A 17 -35.19 -12.58 -21.27
N ALA A 18 -36.43 -12.61 -21.75
CA ALA A 18 -36.92 -11.69 -22.80
C ALA A 18 -36.97 -10.23 -22.28
N ASP A 19 -37.26 -10.05 -21.01
CA ASP A 19 -37.26 -8.77 -20.29
C ASP A 19 -35.91 -8.09 -20.22
N LYS A 20 -34.80 -8.84 -20.49
CA LYS A 20 -33.44 -8.30 -20.55
C LYS A 20 -32.94 -7.98 -21.95
N ALA A 21 -33.84 -7.98 -22.95
CA ALA A 21 -33.49 -7.57 -24.31
C ALA A 21 -32.93 -6.13 -24.39
N PRO A 22 -33.48 -5.12 -23.64
CA PRO A 22 -32.89 -3.78 -23.62
C PRO A 22 -31.44 -3.76 -23.14
N GLN A 23 -31.10 -4.48 -22.06
CA GLN A 23 -29.74 -4.54 -21.56
C GLN A 23 -28.79 -5.23 -22.56
N ARG A 24 -29.25 -6.32 -23.21
CA ARG A 24 -28.45 -6.99 -24.24
C ARG A 24 -28.20 -6.11 -25.45
N SER A 25 -29.14 -5.25 -25.84
CA SER A 25 -28.89 -4.32 -26.95
C SER A 25 -27.73 -3.35 -26.67
N PHE A 26 -27.57 -2.89 -25.42
CA PHE A 26 -26.39 -2.11 -25.03
C PHE A 26 -25.10 -2.95 -25.14
N TYR A 27 -25.13 -4.24 -24.78
CA TYR A 27 -23.94 -5.08 -24.92
C TYR A 27 -23.56 -5.28 -26.38
N TYR A 28 -24.53 -5.46 -27.29
CA TYR A 28 -24.29 -5.55 -28.71
C TYR A 28 -23.77 -4.24 -29.32
N ALA A 29 -24.24 -3.10 -28.82
CA ALA A 29 -23.71 -1.78 -29.20
C ALA A 29 -22.23 -1.58 -28.76
N MET A 30 -21.74 -2.38 -27.82
CA MET A 30 -20.34 -2.42 -27.38
C MET A 30 -19.57 -3.58 -28.03
N ASP A 31 -19.99 -4.08 -29.19
CA ASP A 31 -19.38 -5.16 -29.97
C ASP A 31 -19.26 -6.50 -29.23
N LEU A 32 -20.11 -6.75 -28.22
CA LEU A 32 -20.19 -8.08 -27.62
C LEU A 32 -21.07 -8.98 -28.48
N THR A 33 -20.60 -10.21 -28.69
CA THR A 33 -21.38 -11.25 -29.36
C THR A 33 -22.31 -11.98 -28.39
N GLU A 34 -23.28 -12.74 -28.87
CA GLU A 34 -24.12 -13.64 -28.05
C GLU A 34 -23.24 -14.60 -27.21
N LYS A 35 -22.15 -15.09 -27.81
CA LYS A 35 -21.18 -15.96 -27.12
C LYS A 35 -20.51 -15.22 -25.96
N ASP A 36 -20.25 -13.92 -26.07
CA ASP A 36 -19.65 -13.14 -25.01
C ASP A 36 -20.65 -12.83 -23.90
N VAL A 37 -21.89 -12.53 -24.24
CA VAL A 37 -22.99 -12.29 -23.28
C VAL A 37 -23.31 -13.55 -22.47
N ALA A 38 -23.14 -14.73 -23.06
CA ALA A 38 -23.35 -16.02 -22.38
C ALA A 38 -22.26 -16.38 -21.35
N LYS A 39 -21.07 -15.76 -21.41
CA LYS A 39 -19.96 -16.00 -20.50
C LYS A 39 -20.12 -15.21 -19.19
N PRO A 40 -19.38 -15.58 -18.11
CA PRO A 40 -19.29 -14.76 -16.91
C PRO A 40 -18.71 -13.36 -17.22
N PHE A 41 -19.29 -12.32 -16.61
CA PHE A 41 -18.79 -10.96 -16.71
C PHE A 41 -17.81 -10.68 -15.58
N VAL A 42 -16.58 -10.28 -15.92
CA VAL A 42 -15.52 -9.97 -14.97
C VAL A 42 -15.21 -8.49 -15.01
N GLY A 43 -15.48 -7.77 -13.93
CA GLY A 43 -15.04 -6.40 -13.77
C GLY A 43 -13.50 -6.33 -13.70
N VAL A 44 -12.92 -5.41 -14.45
CA VAL A 44 -11.49 -5.08 -14.40
C VAL A 44 -11.39 -3.61 -14.03
N VAL A 45 -11.22 -3.33 -12.74
CA VAL A 45 -11.12 -1.97 -12.25
C VAL A 45 -9.67 -1.54 -12.15
N SER A 46 -9.37 -0.33 -12.59
CA SER A 46 -8.06 0.27 -12.38
C SER A 46 -8.19 1.70 -11.85
N THR A 47 -7.14 2.16 -11.17
CA THR A 47 -7.00 3.56 -10.78
C THR A 47 -6.13 4.33 -11.79
N TRP A 48 -6.22 3.96 -13.08
CA TRP A 48 -5.48 4.61 -14.14
C TRP A 48 -5.82 6.10 -14.25
N ASN A 49 -4.79 6.90 -14.35
CA ASN A 49 -4.84 8.30 -14.74
C ASN A 49 -3.44 8.79 -15.14
N GLU A 50 -3.35 9.98 -15.69
CA GLU A 50 -2.11 10.64 -16.08
C GLU A 50 -1.55 11.57 -14.99
N ALA A 51 -2.21 11.67 -13.83
CA ALA A 51 -1.81 12.57 -12.74
C ALA A 51 -0.53 12.12 -12.01
N ALA A 52 -0.13 10.85 -12.14
CA ALA A 52 1.02 10.35 -11.41
C ALA A 52 1.69 9.14 -12.07
N PRO A 53 3.02 8.99 -11.91
CA PRO A 53 3.77 7.87 -12.48
C PRO A 53 3.29 6.50 -11.99
N CYS A 54 2.71 6.42 -10.80
CA CYS A 54 2.18 5.17 -10.24
C CYS A 54 0.97 4.62 -10.98
N ASN A 55 0.25 5.44 -11.75
CA ASN A 55 -1.02 5.07 -12.40
C ASN A 55 -0.94 4.96 -13.93
N ILE A 56 0.00 5.64 -14.58
CA ILE A 56 0.04 5.76 -16.05
C ILE A 56 0.16 4.43 -16.80
N ASN A 57 0.71 3.39 -16.18
CA ASN A 57 0.85 2.06 -16.80
C ASN A 57 -0.33 1.11 -16.52
N LEU A 58 -1.27 1.48 -15.66
CA LEU A 58 -2.34 0.57 -15.23
C LEU A 58 -3.28 0.18 -16.38
N MET A 59 -3.53 1.08 -17.32
CA MET A 59 -4.33 0.77 -18.52
C MET A 59 -3.70 -0.38 -19.34
N LYS A 60 -2.40 -0.35 -19.57
CA LYS A 60 -1.69 -1.44 -20.30
C LYS A 60 -1.77 -2.77 -19.55
N GLN A 61 -1.65 -2.72 -18.23
CA GLN A 61 -1.78 -3.91 -17.38
C GLN A 61 -3.21 -4.44 -17.37
N ALA A 62 -4.23 -3.57 -17.39
CA ALA A 62 -5.64 -3.96 -17.52
C ALA A 62 -5.89 -4.74 -18.82
N GLN A 63 -5.29 -4.32 -19.96
CA GLN A 63 -5.38 -5.10 -21.20
C GLN A 63 -4.78 -6.50 -21.05
N SER A 64 -3.69 -6.65 -20.29
CA SER A 64 -3.09 -7.97 -20.02
C SER A 64 -4.00 -8.82 -19.13
N VAL A 65 -4.64 -8.25 -18.10
CA VAL A 65 -5.66 -8.93 -17.29
C VAL A 65 -6.81 -9.43 -18.17
N LYS A 66 -7.33 -8.57 -19.06
CA LYS A 66 -8.43 -8.91 -19.98
C LYS A 66 -8.07 -10.10 -20.88
N LYS A 67 -6.81 -10.20 -21.34
CA LYS A 67 -6.32 -11.37 -22.09
C LYS A 67 -6.44 -12.67 -21.25
N GLY A 68 -6.04 -12.62 -19.98
CA GLY A 68 -6.15 -13.75 -19.05
C GLY A 68 -7.59 -14.19 -18.81
N VAL A 69 -8.50 -13.23 -18.59
CA VAL A 69 -9.94 -13.50 -18.43
C VAL A 69 -10.54 -14.14 -19.68
N LYS A 70 -10.30 -13.55 -20.86
CA LYS A 70 -10.79 -14.09 -22.16
C LYS A 70 -10.29 -15.51 -22.41
N ALA A 71 -8.99 -15.77 -22.21
CA ALA A 71 -8.38 -17.08 -22.38
C ALA A 71 -8.97 -18.15 -21.43
N SER A 72 -9.55 -17.73 -20.30
CA SER A 72 -10.19 -18.62 -19.32
C SER A 72 -11.72 -18.69 -19.45
N GLY A 73 -12.31 -18.10 -20.50
CA GLY A 73 -13.74 -18.22 -20.83
C GLY A 73 -14.63 -17.19 -20.15
N GLY A 74 -14.09 -16.06 -19.71
CA GLY A 74 -14.84 -14.90 -19.20
C GLY A 74 -14.94 -13.75 -20.21
N THR A 75 -15.87 -12.83 -19.97
CA THR A 75 -16.01 -11.57 -20.71
C THR A 75 -15.57 -10.43 -19.78
N PRO A 76 -14.37 -9.84 -19.98
CA PRO A 76 -13.88 -8.76 -19.15
C PRO A 76 -14.58 -7.45 -19.48
N ARG A 77 -14.90 -6.68 -18.43
CA ARG A 77 -15.46 -5.33 -18.52
C ARG A 77 -14.60 -4.37 -17.72
N GLU A 78 -13.88 -3.50 -18.44
CA GLU A 78 -12.95 -2.54 -17.85
C GLU A 78 -13.66 -1.27 -17.43
N PHE A 79 -13.30 -0.73 -16.27
CA PHE A 79 -13.71 0.58 -15.79
C PHE A 79 -12.63 1.18 -14.89
N CYS A 80 -12.69 2.48 -14.66
CA CYS A 80 -11.76 3.19 -13.81
C CYS A 80 -12.45 3.73 -12.55
N THR A 81 -11.68 3.84 -11.47
CA THR A 81 -12.01 4.62 -10.29
C THR A 81 -10.93 5.68 -10.05
N ILE A 82 -11.18 6.61 -9.14
CA ILE A 82 -10.26 7.71 -8.85
C ILE A 82 -8.97 7.24 -8.16
N THR A 83 -7.97 8.12 -8.12
CA THR A 83 -6.88 8.09 -7.16
C THR A 83 -6.38 9.50 -6.89
N VAL A 84 -5.97 9.77 -5.65
CA VAL A 84 -5.18 10.93 -5.27
C VAL A 84 -3.75 10.45 -5.00
N THR A 85 -2.77 11.09 -5.63
CA THR A 85 -1.37 10.71 -5.47
C THR A 85 -0.73 11.50 -4.35
N ASP A 86 -0.38 10.81 -3.28
CA ASP A 86 0.21 11.41 -2.08
C ASP A 86 1.45 12.25 -2.41
N GLY A 87 2.33 11.77 -3.27
CA GLY A 87 3.54 12.50 -3.63
C GLY A 87 3.32 13.85 -4.31
N ILE A 88 2.19 14.02 -5.02
CA ILE A 88 1.78 15.30 -5.64
C ILE A 88 0.99 16.15 -4.64
N ALA A 89 0.14 15.54 -3.83
CA ALA A 89 -0.70 16.24 -2.86
C ALA A 89 0.07 16.67 -1.59
N MET A 90 1.27 16.16 -1.37
CA MET A 90 2.07 16.39 -0.17
C MET A 90 2.40 17.86 0.02
N GLY A 91 2.16 18.38 1.26
CA GLY A 91 2.56 19.71 1.67
C GLY A 91 1.60 20.84 1.25
N HIS A 92 0.39 20.53 0.83
CA HIS A 92 -0.67 21.49 0.56
C HIS A 92 -2.07 20.91 0.87
N GLU A 93 -3.11 21.74 0.84
CA GLU A 93 -4.50 21.38 1.18
C GLU A 93 -5.03 20.12 0.45
N GLY A 94 -4.57 19.84 -0.77
CA GLY A 94 -4.94 18.65 -1.53
C GLY A 94 -4.64 17.34 -0.80
N MET A 95 -3.73 17.34 0.16
CA MET A 95 -3.40 16.14 0.94
C MET A 95 -4.55 15.67 1.85
N LYS A 96 -5.47 16.56 2.22
CA LYS A 96 -6.70 16.22 2.95
C LYS A 96 -7.61 15.28 2.14
N SER A 97 -7.55 15.33 0.81
CA SER A 97 -8.30 14.44 -0.07
C SER A 97 -7.72 13.00 -0.15
N SER A 98 -6.47 12.81 0.25
CA SER A 98 -5.76 11.55 0.05
C SER A 98 -6.43 10.38 0.79
N LEU A 99 -6.59 10.45 2.12
CA LEU A 99 -7.18 9.33 2.87
C LEU A 99 -8.67 9.11 2.52
N ILE A 100 -9.41 10.17 2.29
CA ILE A 100 -10.83 10.12 1.89
C ILE A 100 -10.97 9.37 0.57
N SER A 101 -10.04 9.54 -0.37
CA SER A 101 -10.09 8.83 -1.66
C SER A 101 -10.11 7.31 -1.51
N ARG A 102 -9.57 6.74 -0.43
CA ARG A 102 -9.61 5.30 -0.15
C ARG A 102 -11.05 4.78 -0.08
N ASP A 103 -11.89 5.48 0.66
CA ASP A 103 -13.29 5.08 0.87
C ASP A 103 -14.10 5.34 -0.42
N VAL A 104 -13.89 6.46 -1.10
CA VAL A 104 -14.51 6.74 -2.42
C VAL A 104 -14.13 5.70 -3.47
N ILE A 105 -12.88 5.20 -3.47
CA ILE A 105 -12.45 4.12 -4.36
C ILE A 105 -13.23 2.83 -4.06
N ALA A 106 -13.40 2.50 -2.78
CA ALA A 106 -14.18 1.33 -2.37
C ALA A 106 -15.65 1.49 -2.78
N ASP A 107 -16.26 2.63 -2.53
CA ASP A 107 -17.67 2.92 -2.82
C ASP A 107 -17.94 2.92 -4.33
N SER A 108 -17.15 3.64 -5.12
CA SER A 108 -17.34 3.73 -6.58
C SER A 108 -17.15 2.37 -7.26
N THR A 109 -16.22 1.55 -6.76
CA THR A 109 -16.02 0.17 -7.24
C THR A 109 -17.23 -0.69 -6.91
N GLU A 110 -17.75 -0.61 -5.69
CA GLU A 110 -18.95 -1.34 -5.28
C GLU A 110 -20.16 -0.97 -6.12
N LEU A 111 -20.43 0.33 -6.29
CA LEU A 111 -21.55 0.83 -7.10
C LEU A 111 -21.48 0.32 -8.54
N THR A 112 -20.30 0.38 -9.14
CA THR A 112 -20.11 -0.08 -10.53
C THR A 112 -20.33 -1.59 -10.65
N VAL A 113 -19.75 -2.39 -9.76
CA VAL A 113 -19.86 -3.86 -9.79
C VAL A 113 -21.31 -4.31 -9.53
N ARG A 114 -22.01 -3.71 -8.58
CA ARG A 114 -23.41 -4.02 -8.27
C ARG A 114 -24.34 -3.59 -9.39
N GLY A 115 -24.20 -2.34 -9.87
CA GLY A 115 -25.05 -1.80 -10.92
C GLY A 115 -24.96 -2.57 -12.24
N HIS A 116 -23.79 -3.09 -12.58
CA HIS A 116 -23.57 -3.88 -13.79
C HIS A 116 -23.59 -5.41 -13.57
N CYS A 117 -23.87 -5.84 -12.35
CA CYS A 117 -23.99 -7.26 -11.97
C CYS A 117 -22.76 -8.11 -12.39
N TYR A 118 -21.54 -7.64 -12.14
CA TYR A 118 -20.34 -8.41 -12.45
C TYR A 118 -20.20 -9.63 -11.54
N ASP A 119 -19.72 -10.74 -12.11
CA ASP A 119 -19.64 -12.06 -11.46
C ASP A 119 -18.33 -12.24 -10.69
N ALA A 120 -17.30 -11.49 -11.06
CA ALA A 120 -15.98 -11.51 -10.44
C ALA A 120 -15.26 -10.18 -10.70
N LEU A 121 -14.16 -9.92 -9.96
CA LEU A 121 -13.44 -8.65 -10.01
C LEU A 121 -11.92 -8.85 -10.05
N VAL A 122 -11.22 -8.11 -10.91
CA VAL A 122 -9.77 -7.90 -10.81
C VAL A 122 -9.52 -6.43 -10.59
N GLY A 123 -8.79 -6.08 -9.52
CA GLY A 123 -8.49 -4.69 -9.18
C GLY A 123 -7.01 -4.37 -9.32
N LEU A 124 -6.71 -3.31 -10.09
CA LEU A 124 -5.36 -2.81 -10.33
C LEU A 124 -5.17 -1.45 -9.65
N ALA A 125 -4.18 -1.36 -8.76
CA ALA A 125 -3.88 -0.15 -8.03
C ALA A 125 -2.39 0.19 -8.05
N GLY A 126 -2.07 1.49 -8.07
CA GLY A 126 -0.69 1.98 -8.15
C GLY A 126 -0.27 2.92 -7.01
N CYS A 127 -1.19 3.51 -6.26
CA CYS A 127 -0.88 4.54 -5.28
C CYS A 127 -1.40 4.20 -3.87
N ASP A 128 -0.90 4.91 -2.87
CA ASP A 128 -1.02 4.66 -1.43
C ASP A 128 -2.42 4.27 -0.96
N LYS A 129 -3.44 5.04 -1.36
CA LYS A 129 -4.82 4.85 -0.89
C LYS A 129 -5.63 3.95 -1.83
N SER A 130 -5.21 3.83 -3.08
CA SER A 130 -5.89 2.98 -4.05
C SER A 130 -5.71 1.47 -3.76
N LEU A 131 -4.56 1.07 -3.19
CA LEU A 131 -4.36 -0.33 -2.82
C LEU A 131 -5.35 -0.77 -1.73
N PRO A 132 -5.39 -0.14 -0.54
CA PRO A 132 -6.35 -0.53 0.48
C PRO A 132 -7.80 -0.30 0.04
N GLY A 133 -8.12 0.76 -0.71
CA GLY A 133 -9.48 1.04 -1.20
C GLY A 133 -10.02 -0.10 -2.07
N LEU A 134 -9.24 -0.61 -3.02
CA LEU A 134 -9.64 -1.77 -3.82
C LEU A 134 -9.73 -3.06 -3.00
N MET A 135 -8.83 -3.29 -2.04
CA MET A 135 -8.95 -4.45 -1.14
C MET A 135 -10.21 -4.36 -0.27
N MET A 136 -10.57 -3.17 0.23
CA MET A 136 -11.83 -2.93 0.94
C MET A 136 -13.05 -3.26 0.06
N SER A 137 -13.09 -2.77 -1.19
CA SER A 137 -14.19 -3.08 -2.11
C SER A 137 -14.34 -4.58 -2.37
N MET A 138 -13.23 -5.32 -2.53
CA MET A 138 -13.25 -6.77 -2.75
C MET A 138 -13.87 -7.54 -1.59
N VAL A 139 -13.45 -7.23 -0.36
CA VAL A 139 -13.98 -7.93 0.82
C VAL A 139 -15.43 -7.51 1.14
N ARG A 140 -15.82 -6.26 0.84
CA ARG A 140 -17.18 -5.74 0.97
C ARG A 140 -18.13 -6.43 -0.02
N LEU A 141 -17.77 -6.47 -1.30
CA LEU A 141 -18.53 -7.11 -2.38
C LEU A 141 -18.62 -8.63 -2.20
N ASN A 142 -17.57 -9.24 -1.71
CA ASN A 142 -17.45 -10.69 -1.49
C ASN A 142 -17.81 -11.54 -2.72
N ILE A 143 -17.43 -11.09 -3.91
CA ILE A 143 -17.41 -11.87 -5.15
C ILE A 143 -15.97 -12.34 -5.44
N PRO A 144 -15.76 -13.44 -6.17
CA PRO A 144 -14.42 -13.90 -6.50
C PRO A 144 -13.56 -12.77 -7.06
N SER A 145 -12.43 -12.47 -6.39
CA SER A 145 -11.63 -11.28 -6.70
C SER A 145 -10.15 -11.57 -6.61
N VAL A 146 -9.35 -10.88 -7.45
CA VAL A 146 -7.89 -10.89 -7.41
C VAL A 146 -7.39 -9.46 -7.44
N PHE A 147 -6.50 -9.13 -6.51
CA PHE A 147 -5.80 -7.85 -6.47
C PHE A 147 -4.49 -7.93 -7.24
N ILE A 148 -4.12 -6.85 -7.94
CA ILE A 148 -2.82 -6.70 -8.57
C ILE A 148 -2.26 -5.30 -8.34
N TYR A 149 -1.04 -5.24 -7.85
CA TYR A 149 -0.28 -4.01 -7.70
C TYR A 149 0.33 -3.58 -9.04
N GLY A 150 0.30 -2.29 -9.36
CA GLY A 150 0.85 -1.74 -10.62
C GLY A 150 2.37 -1.83 -10.75
N GLY A 151 3.09 -2.06 -9.66
CA GLY A 151 4.53 -2.20 -9.60
C GLY A 151 5.26 -0.95 -9.09
N SER A 152 6.47 -1.15 -8.54
CA SER A 152 7.32 -0.07 -8.07
C SER A 152 7.99 0.69 -9.23
N ILE A 153 8.32 1.97 -8.99
CA ILE A 153 9.18 2.76 -9.87
C ILE A 153 10.62 2.24 -9.78
N LEU A 154 11.39 2.37 -10.85
CA LEU A 154 12.83 2.14 -10.79
C LEU A 154 13.52 3.26 -10.00
N PRO A 155 14.60 2.97 -9.26
CA PRO A 155 15.39 4.01 -8.63
C PRO A 155 16.10 4.86 -9.68
N GLY A 156 16.23 6.15 -9.41
CA GLY A 156 17.12 7.01 -10.17
C GLY A 156 18.57 6.83 -9.75
N ARG A 157 19.51 7.42 -10.53
CA ARG A 157 20.95 7.40 -10.19
C ARG A 157 21.47 8.83 -10.06
N PHE A 158 22.00 9.15 -8.89
CA PHE A 158 22.60 10.45 -8.62
C PHE A 158 23.87 10.28 -7.78
N ASN A 159 25.00 10.83 -8.25
CA ASN A 159 26.32 10.72 -7.62
C ASN A 159 26.67 9.26 -7.23
N GLY A 160 26.46 8.32 -8.17
CA GLY A 160 26.78 6.90 -7.98
C GLY A 160 25.85 6.12 -7.04
N LYS A 161 24.79 6.75 -6.50
CA LYS A 161 23.83 6.13 -5.56
C LYS A 161 22.43 6.03 -6.15
N ASP A 162 21.68 5.03 -5.71
CA ASP A 162 20.27 4.92 -6.00
C ASP A 162 19.47 5.95 -5.20
N VAL A 163 18.64 6.72 -5.90
CA VAL A 163 17.80 7.78 -5.34
C VAL A 163 16.33 7.56 -5.67
N THR A 164 15.48 8.12 -4.83
CA THR A 164 14.02 8.08 -4.94
C THR A 164 13.46 9.48 -4.74
N VAL A 165 12.16 9.68 -4.87
CA VAL A 165 11.52 10.97 -4.60
C VAL A 165 11.82 11.50 -3.19
N VAL A 166 12.06 10.62 -2.21
CA VAL A 166 12.40 11.03 -0.83
C VAL A 166 13.75 11.76 -0.79
N ASP A 167 14.70 11.33 -1.60
CA ASP A 167 16.00 12.01 -1.71
C ASP A 167 15.82 13.45 -2.24
N VAL A 168 14.77 13.72 -3.06
CA VAL A 168 14.41 15.08 -3.51
C VAL A 168 13.81 15.90 -2.37
N PHE A 169 12.86 15.34 -1.60
CA PHE A 169 12.31 16.01 -0.42
C PHE A 169 13.41 16.38 0.59
N GLU A 170 14.34 15.47 0.87
CA GLU A 170 15.51 15.77 1.70
C GLU A 170 16.45 16.79 1.03
N GLY A 171 16.55 16.77 -0.31
CA GLY A 171 17.30 17.72 -1.12
C GLY A 171 16.85 19.15 -0.90
N VAL A 172 15.54 19.39 -0.74
CA VAL A 172 14.99 20.72 -0.37
C VAL A 172 15.56 21.18 0.99
N GLY A 173 15.60 20.30 1.99
CA GLY A 173 16.21 20.60 3.29
C GLY A 173 17.71 20.91 3.21
N LYS A 174 18.44 20.21 2.34
CA LYS A 174 19.87 20.49 2.07
C LYS A 174 20.04 21.84 1.36
N TYR A 175 19.20 22.15 0.40
CA TYR A 175 19.23 23.43 -0.33
C TYR A 175 18.95 24.62 0.62
N THR A 176 17.87 24.55 1.40
CA THR A 176 17.52 25.61 2.36
C THR A 176 18.55 25.78 3.48
N SER A 177 19.34 24.73 3.76
CA SER A 177 20.47 24.78 4.69
C SER A 177 21.83 25.15 4.03
N LYS A 178 21.83 25.54 2.75
CA LYS A 178 23.03 25.87 1.98
C LYS A 178 24.04 24.74 1.84
N LYS A 179 23.58 23.47 2.01
CA LYS A 179 24.38 22.24 1.82
C LYS A 179 24.26 21.67 0.41
N MET A 180 23.41 22.23 -0.43
CA MET A 180 23.19 21.85 -1.81
C MET A 180 22.93 23.10 -2.65
N THR A 181 23.48 23.15 -3.86
CA THR A 181 23.19 24.25 -4.80
C THR A 181 21.86 24.00 -5.53
N ALA A 182 21.24 25.07 -6.05
CA ALA A 182 20.04 24.96 -6.88
C ALA A 182 20.26 24.03 -8.10
N HIS A 183 21.43 24.12 -8.74
CA HIS A 183 21.79 23.25 -9.85
C HIS A 183 21.88 21.77 -9.47
N ALA A 184 22.45 21.45 -8.31
CA ALA A 184 22.49 20.06 -7.81
C ALA A 184 21.11 19.52 -7.46
N LEU A 185 20.25 20.36 -6.85
CA LEU A 185 18.86 19.99 -6.56
C LEU A 185 18.10 19.72 -7.88
N ARG A 186 18.24 20.60 -8.88
CA ARG A 186 17.59 20.37 -10.19
C ARG A 186 18.07 19.10 -10.88
N LYS A 187 19.37 18.78 -10.80
CA LYS A 187 19.88 17.50 -11.32
C LYS A 187 19.30 16.28 -10.59
N LEU A 188 19.13 16.36 -9.26
CA LEU A 188 18.53 15.30 -8.48
C LEU A 188 17.05 15.11 -8.86
N GLU A 189 16.29 16.21 -8.94
CA GLU A 189 14.90 16.25 -9.35
C GLU A 189 14.66 15.51 -10.68
N LEU A 190 15.44 15.82 -11.70
CA LEU A 190 15.32 15.22 -13.03
C LEU A 190 15.66 13.72 -13.09
N LYS A 191 16.36 13.20 -12.08
CA LYS A 191 16.85 11.81 -12.08
C LYS A 191 16.13 10.88 -11.09
N ALA A 192 15.42 11.43 -10.11
CA ALA A 192 14.91 10.64 -8.99
C ALA A 192 13.77 9.68 -9.37
N CYS A 193 12.98 10.01 -10.40
CA CYS A 193 11.81 9.25 -10.84
C CYS A 193 11.91 8.90 -12.34
N PRO A 194 12.72 7.91 -12.74
CA PRO A 194 13.07 7.67 -14.15
C PRO A 194 12.07 6.84 -14.94
N SER A 195 11.01 6.31 -14.31
CA SER A 195 10.05 5.42 -14.96
C SER A 195 8.63 5.59 -14.42
N ALA A 196 7.67 4.94 -15.06
CA ALA A 196 6.38 4.67 -14.44
C ALA A 196 6.54 3.72 -13.25
N GLY A 197 5.59 3.76 -12.34
CA GLY A 197 5.53 2.93 -11.14
C GLY A 197 5.28 3.74 -9.88
N ALA A 198 4.97 3.03 -8.79
CA ALA A 198 4.73 3.64 -7.49
C ALA A 198 6.05 3.90 -6.73
N CYS A 199 6.04 3.88 -5.42
CA CYS A 199 7.20 4.22 -4.59
C CYS A 199 8.46 3.38 -4.89
N GLY A 200 9.65 4.02 -4.86
CA GLY A 200 10.92 3.31 -5.03
C GLY A 200 11.47 2.67 -3.75
N GLY A 201 10.88 2.93 -2.59
CA GLY A 201 11.24 2.33 -1.30
C GLY A 201 10.05 1.67 -0.61
N GLN A 202 10.24 1.16 0.62
CA GLN A 202 9.20 0.52 1.41
C GLN A 202 8.28 1.58 2.07
N PHE A 203 7.70 2.42 1.22
CA PHE A 203 6.71 3.44 1.56
C PHE A 203 5.32 2.79 1.56
N THR A 204 4.24 3.59 1.66
CA THR A 204 2.91 3.02 1.87
C THR A 204 2.45 2.12 0.71
N ALA A 205 2.65 2.51 -0.54
CA ALA A 205 2.23 1.70 -1.68
C ALA A 205 2.91 0.31 -1.71
N ASN A 206 4.24 0.25 -1.56
CA ASN A 206 4.97 -1.02 -1.51
C ASN A 206 4.65 -1.82 -0.24
N THR A 207 4.40 -1.15 0.90
CA THR A 207 3.91 -1.82 2.13
C THR A 207 2.58 -2.53 1.86
N MET A 208 1.59 -1.83 1.29
CA MET A 208 0.29 -2.42 0.98
C MET A 208 0.35 -3.45 -0.15
N ALA A 209 1.32 -3.33 -1.06
CA ALA A 209 1.62 -4.38 -2.03
C ALA A 209 2.13 -5.67 -1.35
N CYS A 210 3.07 -5.57 -0.42
CA CYS A 210 3.50 -6.73 0.39
C CYS A 210 2.33 -7.33 1.19
N VAL A 211 1.48 -6.47 1.78
CA VAL A 211 0.24 -6.86 2.45
C VAL A 211 -0.66 -7.66 1.52
N SER A 212 -0.83 -7.25 0.26
CA SER A 212 -1.74 -7.94 -0.67
C SER A 212 -1.35 -9.40 -0.95
N GLU A 213 -0.05 -9.72 -0.96
CA GLU A 213 0.40 -11.13 -1.02
C GLU A 213 0.24 -11.84 0.33
N ALA A 214 0.60 -11.20 1.43
CA ALA A 214 0.55 -11.79 2.76
C ALA A 214 -0.87 -12.09 3.23
N ILE A 215 -1.83 -11.24 2.90
CA ILE A 215 -3.27 -11.45 3.17
C ILE A 215 -3.91 -12.46 2.21
N GLY A 216 -3.23 -12.81 1.12
CA GLY A 216 -3.65 -13.80 0.15
C GLY A 216 -4.47 -13.27 -1.03
N LEU A 217 -4.64 -11.94 -1.20
CA LEU A 217 -5.45 -11.33 -2.28
C LEU A 217 -4.69 -11.14 -3.60
N ALA A 218 -3.35 -11.23 -3.60
CA ALA A 218 -2.51 -11.12 -4.79
C ALA A 218 -1.74 -12.41 -5.08
N LEU A 219 -1.36 -12.61 -6.33
CA LEU A 219 -0.53 -13.76 -6.73
C LEU A 219 0.88 -13.64 -6.13
N PRO A 220 1.49 -14.74 -5.69
CA PRO A 220 2.89 -14.75 -5.24
C PRO A 220 3.83 -14.12 -6.28
N PHE A 221 4.83 -13.36 -5.83
CA PHE A 221 5.80 -12.59 -6.60
C PHE A 221 5.23 -11.37 -7.37
N SER A 222 3.93 -11.18 -7.42
CA SER A 222 3.33 -10.09 -8.20
C SER A 222 3.53 -8.71 -7.56
N ALA A 223 3.58 -8.62 -6.23
CA ALA A 223 3.66 -7.35 -5.52
C ALA A 223 4.99 -6.61 -5.70
N GLY A 224 6.10 -7.34 -5.76
CA GLY A 224 7.43 -6.71 -5.78
C GLY A 224 7.93 -6.32 -7.17
N THR A 225 7.35 -6.85 -8.26
CA THR A 225 7.85 -6.64 -9.63
C THR A 225 7.77 -5.17 -10.04
N PRO A 226 8.88 -4.53 -10.48
CA PRO A 226 8.84 -3.16 -10.96
C PRO A 226 7.88 -2.93 -12.14
N ALA A 227 7.25 -1.76 -12.19
CA ALA A 227 6.22 -1.45 -13.19
C ALA A 227 6.68 -1.56 -14.65
N PRO A 228 7.92 -1.15 -15.04
CA PRO A 228 8.38 -1.26 -16.43
C PRO A 228 8.86 -2.66 -16.84
N TYR A 229 8.93 -3.63 -15.92
CA TYR A 229 9.42 -4.98 -16.24
C TYR A 229 8.37 -5.81 -17.00
N LEU A 230 8.83 -6.62 -17.97
CA LEU A 230 7.95 -7.43 -18.81
C LEU A 230 7.19 -8.51 -18.02
N GLU A 231 7.77 -9.02 -16.94
CA GLU A 231 7.16 -9.97 -16.02
C GLU A 231 5.83 -9.45 -15.45
N ARG A 232 5.67 -8.12 -15.37
CA ARG A 232 4.43 -7.49 -14.94
C ARG A 232 3.23 -7.92 -15.80
N ASN A 233 3.43 -8.03 -17.12
CA ASN A 233 2.39 -8.50 -18.04
C ASN A 233 1.98 -9.95 -17.77
N LYS A 234 2.94 -10.82 -17.41
CA LYS A 234 2.66 -12.21 -17.05
C LYS A 234 1.77 -12.27 -15.82
N TYR A 235 2.11 -11.55 -14.74
CA TYR A 235 1.29 -11.52 -13.52
C TYR A 235 -0.10 -10.96 -13.77
N ALA A 236 -0.24 -9.96 -14.65
CA ALA A 236 -1.54 -9.42 -15.04
C ALA A 236 -2.39 -10.47 -15.79
N ILE A 237 -1.83 -11.19 -16.77
CA ILE A 237 -2.51 -12.28 -17.46
C ILE A 237 -2.90 -13.40 -16.47
N ASP A 238 -1.99 -13.79 -15.59
CA ASP A 238 -2.22 -14.87 -14.63
C ASP A 238 -3.24 -14.47 -13.56
N SER A 239 -3.35 -13.18 -13.18
CA SER A 239 -4.43 -12.68 -12.34
C SER A 239 -5.80 -12.81 -13.01
N GLY A 240 -5.89 -12.53 -14.31
CA GLY A 240 -7.10 -12.76 -15.09
C GLY A 240 -7.52 -14.23 -15.16
N LYS A 241 -6.54 -15.15 -15.23
CA LYS A 241 -6.80 -16.60 -15.16
C LYS A 241 -7.20 -17.03 -13.74
N ALA A 242 -6.54 -16.49 -12.73
CA ALA A 242 -6.78 -16.82 -11.32
C ALA A 242 -8.21 -16.44 -10.89
N VAL A 243 -8.72 -15.26 -11.26
CA VAL A 243 -10.09 -14.87 -10.92
C VAL A 243 -11.13 -15.81 -11.52
N MET A 244 -10.91 -16.31 -12.72
CA MET A 244 -11.78 -17.31 -13.34
C MET A 244 -11.71 -18.68 -12.64
N ASN A 245 -10.54 -19.05 -12.10
CA ASN A 245 -10.43 -20.25 -11.28
C ASN A 245 -11.14 -20.09 -9.93
N LEU A 246 -11.02 -18.93 -9.29
CA LEU A 246 -11.76 -18.61 -8.06
C LEU A 246 -13.28 -18.65 -8.28
N LEU A 247 -13.76 -18.07 -9.38
CA LEU A 247 -15.18 -18.12 -9.75
C LEU A 247 -15.66 -19.56 -9.92
N ALA A 248 -14.87 -20.40 -10.57
CA ALA A 248 -15.21 -21.82 -10.77
C ALA A 248 -15.22 -22.64 -9.47
N LYS A 249 -14.41 -22.26 -8.49
CA LYS A 249 -14.31 -22.88 -7.16
C LYS A 249 -15.21 -22.24 -6.12
N ASN A 250 -15.86 -21.12 -6.45
CA ASN A 250 -16.62 -20.26 -5.55
C ASN A 250 -15.81 -19.80 -4.32
N ILE A 251 -14.50 -19.54 -4.51
CA ILE A 251 -13.64 -18.95 -3.47
C ILE A 251 -13.79 -17.44 -3.52
N ARG A 252 -14.12 -16.83 -2.41
CA ARG A 252 -14.45 -15.40 -2.27
C ARG A 252 -13.45 -14.69 -1.33
N PRO A 253 -13.34 -13.36 -1.38
CA PRO A 253 -12.44 -12.62 -0.51
C PRO A 253 -12.59 -12.89 0.99
N ARG A 254 -13.80 -13.14 1.49
CA ARG A 254 -14.02 -13.45 2.91
C ARG A 254 -13.59 -14.87 3.32
N ASP A 255 -13.39 -15.78 2.35
CA ASP A 255 -12.76 -17.08 2.58
C ASP A 255 -11.22 -16.94 2.69
N ILE A 256 -10.66 -15.85 2.18
CA ILE A 256 -9.22 -15.55 2.14
C ILE A 256 -8.85 -14.63 3.30
N VAL A 257 -9.55 -13.50 3.44
CA VAL A 257 -9.27 -12.47 4.45
C VAL A 257 -9.93 -12.85 5.76
N THR A 258 -9.20 -13.60 6.55
CA THR A 258 -9.56 -14.03 7.92
C THR A 258 -8.75 -13.26 8.95
N ARG A 259 -9.04 -13.42 10.25
CA ARG A 259 -8.21 -12.87 11.33
C ARG A 259 -6.75 -13.30 11.18
N LYS A 260 -6.47 -14.57 10.89
CA LYS A 260 -5.11 -15.09 10.65
C LYS A 260 -4.44 -14.42 9.44
N ALA A 261 -5.18 -14.18 8.36
CA ALA A 261 -4.65 -13.49 7.19
C ALA A 261 -4.29 -12.02 7.48
N LEU A 262 -5.08 -11.32 8.30
CA LEU A 262 -4.76 -9.98 8.80
C LEU A 262 -3.52 -9.97 9.70
N GLU A 263 -3.33 -11.00 10.51
CA GLU A 263 -2.11 -11.18 11.32
C GLU A 263 -0.88 -11.41 10.44
N ASN A 264 -0.98 -12.23 9.38
CA ASN A 264 0.07 -12.36 8.36
C ASN A 264 0.41 -11.03 7.69
N ALA A 265 -0.63 -10.24 7.37
CA ALA A 265 -0.46 -8.92 6.78
C ALA A 265 0.26 -7.94 7.72
N ALA A 266 -0.08 -7.91 9.00
CA ALA A 266 0.63 -7.09 9.99
C ALA A 266 2.08 -7.58 10.18
N THR A 267 2.31 -8.88 10.17
CA THR A 267 3.65 -9.49 10.28
C THR A 267 4.57 -9.03 9.14
N ILE A 268 4.11 -9.04 7.89
CA ILE A 268 4.95 -8.58 6.75
C ILE A 268 5.30 -7.10 6.86
N VAL A 269 4.38 -6.25 7.36
CA VAL A 269 4.64 -4.82 7.60
C VAL A 269 5.76 -4.64 8.61
N ALA A 270 5.70 -5.34 9.74
CA ALA A 270 6.73 -5.29 10.78
C ALA A 270 8.09 -5.77 10.26
N ALA A 271 8.12 -6.92 9.57
CA ALA A 271 9.34 -7.53 9.06
C ALA A 271 10.04 -6.69 7.96
N THR A 272 9.30 -5.84 7.26
CA THR A 272 9.85 -4.94 6.23
C THR A 272 10.14 -3.54 6.73
N GLY A 273 9.85 -3.19 7.99
CA GLY A 273 9.89 -1.81 8.46
C GLY A 273 8.97 -0.91 7.62
N GLY A 274 7.79 -1.41 7.29
CA GLY A 274 6.83 -0.78 6.39
C GLY A 274 6.23 0.52 6.93
N SER A 275 5.23 1.03 6.22
CA SER A 275 4.55 2.29 6.56
C SER A 275 3.65 2.13 7.78
N THR A 276 3.66 3.14 8.66
CA THR A 276 2.73 3.27 9.77
C THR A 276 1.27 3.37 9.34
N ASN A 277 1.01 3.77 8.08
CA ASN A 277 -0.34 3.79 7.49
C ASN A 277 -1.02 2.41 7.46
N ALA A 278 -0.25 1.31 7.49
CA ALA A 278 -0.83 -0.03 7.66
C ALA A 278 -1.64 -0.16 8.96
N GLY A 279 -1.28 0.60 10.00
CA GLY A 279 -2.05 0.69 11.26
C GLY A 279 -3.46 1.28 11.10
N LEU A 280 -3.76 1.96 9.99
CA LEU A 280 -5.10 2.40 9.60
C LEU A 280 -5.73 1.50 8.55
N HIS A 281 -4.94 1.05 7.57
CA HIS A 281 -5.49 0.31 6.42
C HIS A 281 -5.90 -1.11 6.77
N LEU A 282 -5.16 -1.81 7.63
CA LEU A 282 -5.52 -3.16 8.06
C LEU A 282 -6.81 -3.18 8.90
N PRO A 283 -6.98 -2.28 9.91
CA PRO A 283 -8.27 -2.14 10.59
C PRO A 283 -9.42 -1.78 9.66
N ALA A 284 -9.21 -0.91 8.66
CA ALA A 284 -10.26 -0.56 7.70
C ALA A 284 -10.71 -1.76 6.86
N ILE A 285 -9.77 -2.57 6.34
CA ILE A 285 -10.10 -3.82 5.62
C ILE A 285 -10.84 -4.81 6.54
N ALA A 286 -10.40 -4.94 7.79
CA ALA A 286 -11.04 -5.81 8.77
C ALA A 286 -12.49 -5.37 9.09
N ASN A 287 -12.71 -4.06 9.21
CA ASN A 287 -14.03 -3.49 9.49
C ASN A 287 -15.04 -3.81 8.39
N GLU A 288 -14.64 -3.85 7.11
CA GLU A 288 -15.50 -4.20 5.97
C GLU A 288 -16.11 -5.62 6.08
N ILE A 289 -15.52 -6.48 6.88
CA ILE A 289 -15.96 -7.87 7.09
C ILE A 289 -16.34 -8.18 8.53
N GLY A 290 -16.43 -7.15 9.38
CA GLY A 290 -16.84 -7.29 10.77
C GLY A 290 -15.81 -7.98 11.68
N ILE A 291 -14.53 -8.05 11.27
CA ILE A 291 -13.46 -8.60 12.12
C ILE A 291 -12.92 -7.48 13.00
N LYS A 292 -12.99 -7.67 14.33
CA LYS A 292 -12.33 -6.76 15.28
C LYS A 292 -10.82 -6.89 15.14
N PHE A 293 -10.17 -5.85 14.62
CA PHE A 293 -8.73 -5.76 14.41
C PHE A 293 -8.31 -4.30 14.47
N ASP A 294 -7.75 -3.87 15.58
CA ASP A 294 -7.43 -2.47 15.86
C ASP A 294 -5.92 -2.18 15.82
N LEU A 295 -5.56 -0.92 16.04
CA LEU A 295 -4.15 -0.49 16.09
C LEU A 295 -3.35 -1.24 17.16
N MET A 296 -3.97 -1.59 18.28
CA MET A 296 -3.29 -2.31 19.36
C MET A 296 -3.03 -3.77 19.00
N ASP A 297 -3.89 -4.39 18.22
CA ASP A 297 -3.64 -5.72 17.65
C ASP A 297 -2.45 -5.68 16.71
N VAL A 298 -2.40 -4.68 15.82
CA VAL A 298 -1.26 -4.45 14.92
C VAL A 298 0.03 -4.24 15.74
N ALA A 299 0.00 -3.40 16.77
CA ALA A 299 1.15 -3.14 17.63
C ALA A 299 1.67 -4.39 18.36
N LYS A 300 0.77 -5.25 18.86
CA LYS A 300 1.15 -6.53 19.50
C LYS A 300 1.87 -7.46 18.52
N ILE A 301 1.42 -7.52 17.27
CA ILE A 301 2.04 -8.34 16.21
C ILE A 301 3.42 -7.76 15.89
N PHE A 302 3.53 -6.45 15.72
CA PHE A 302 4.80 -5.77 15.44
C PHE A 302 5.86 -6.08 16.51
N LYS A 303 5.48 -6.05 17.78
CA LYS A 303 6.38 -6.35 18.91
C LYS A 303 6.97 -7.77 18.87
N LYS A 304 6.23 -8.73 18.31
CA LYS A 304 6.63 -10.14 18.23
C LYS A 304 7.38 -10.50 16.96
N THR A 305 7.33 -9.65 15.94
CA THR A 305 7.86 -9.93 14.61
C THR A 305 9.27 -9.39 14.46
N PRO A 306 10.25 -10.17 13.97
CA PRO A 306 11.59 -9.65 13.71
C PRO A 306 11.62 -8.71 12.49
N TYR A 307 12.50 -7.70 12.53
CA TYR A 307 12.79 -6.83 11.39
C TYR A 307 13.83 -7.51 10.49
N LEU A 308 13.48 -7.79 9.25
CA LEU A 308 14.27 -8.64 8.35
C LEU A 308 14.76 -7.95 7.08
N ALA A 309 14.05 -6.95 6.56
CA ALA A 309 14.36 -6.36 5.25
C ALA A 309 14.97 -4.96 5.38
N ASP A 310 16.21 -4.79 4.90
CA ASP A 310 17.00 -3.54 4.99
C ASP A 310 16.60 -2.53 3.91
N LEU A 311 15.35 -2.07 3.93
CA LEU A 311 14.74 -1.25 2.88
C LEU A 311 14.66 0.24 3.24
N LYS A 312 14.86 1.13 2.26
CA LYS A 312 14.57 2.55 2.43
C LYS A 312 13.10 2.77 2.83
N PRO A 313 12.80 3.71 3.74
CA PRO A 313 13.65 4.81 4.19
C PRO A 313 14.55 4.48 5.38
N GLY A 314 14.28 3.44 6.16
CA GLY A 314 15.05 3.04 7.34
C GLY A 314 16.36 2.32 7.02
N GLY A 315 16.42 1.64 5.89
CA GLY A 315 17.54 0.85 5.41
C GLY A 315 18.20 1.38 4.15
N LYS A 316 18.93 0.51 3.45
CA LYS A 316 19.82 0.89 2.33
C LYS A 316 19.19 0.63 0.97
N TYR A 317 18.43 -0.45 0.83
CA TYR A 317 17.98 -0.99 -0.45
C TYR A 317 16.64 -0.42 -0.88
N VAL A 318 16.37 -0.47 -2.18
CA VAL A 318 15.12 -0.01 -2.78
C VAL A 318 14.15 -1.20 -3.07
N ALA A 319 12.92 -0.89 -3.45
CA ALA A 319 11.89 -1.92 -3.71
C ALA A 319 12.30 -2.90 -4.81
N LYS A 320 12.98 -2.42 -5.87
CA LYS A 320 13.55 -3.26 -6.93
C LYS A 320 14.49 -4.33 -6.37
N ASP A 321 15.39 -3.93 -5.47
CA ASP A 321 16.37 -4.85 -4.88
C ASP A 321 15.70 -5.97 -4.09
N MET A 322 14.60 -5.66 -3.38
CA MET A 322 13.81 -6.67 -2.66
C MET A 322 13.25 -7.73 -3.62
N TRP A 323 12.72 -7.29 -4.76
CA TRP A 323 12.17 -8.22 -5.76
C TRP A 323 13.27 -9.10 -6.36
N GLU A 324 14.39 -8.52 -6.76
CA GLU A 324 15.54 -9.24 -7.32
C GLU A 324 16.16 -10.23 -6.31
N ALA A 325 16.13 -9.89 -5.02
CA ALA A 325 16.60 -10.77 -3.95
C ALA A 325 15.72 -12.01 -3.72
N GLY A 326 14.47 -12.01 -4.21
CA GLY A 326 13.54 -13.14 -4.04
C GLY A 326 12.10 -12.72 -3.72
N GLY A 327 11.85 -11.42 -3.56
CA GLY A 327 10.53 -10.84 -3.41
C GLY A 327 9.81 -11.18 -2.10
N VAL A 328 8.55 -10.81 -2.04
CA VAL A 328 7.66 -11.06 -0.89
C VAL A 328 7.57 -12.54 -0.52
N PRO A 329 7.47 -13.50 -1.47
CA PRO A 329 7.40 -14.92 -1.12
C PRO A 329 8.61 -15.45 -0.36
N MET A 330 9.82 -14.97 -0.65
CA MET A 330 11.01 -15.38 0.12
C MET A 330 10.94 -14.88 1.56
N LEU A 331 10.46 -13.65 1.77
CA LEU A 331 10.27 -13.11 3.11
C LEU A 331 9.15 -13.83 3.87
N LEU A 332 8.02 -14.12 3.20
CA LEU A 332 6.94 -14.92 3.79
C LEU A 332 7.43 -16.33 4.14
N LYS A 333 8.27 -16.94 3.31
CA LYS A 333 8.83 -18.27 3.60
C LYS A 333 9.69 -18.27 4.86
N THR A 334 10.62 -17.32 4.99
CA THR A 334 11.45 -17.25 6.21
C THR A 334 10.65 -16.94 7.47
N LEU A 335 9.61 -16.10 7.37
CA LEU A 335 8.69 -15.83 8.49
C LEU A 335 7.86 -17.07 8.85
N MET A 336 7.43 -17.85 7.87
CA MET A 336 6.69 -19.10 8.07
C MET A 336 7.58 -20.15 8.74
N ASP A 337 8.84 -20.27 8.32
CA ASP A 337 9.81 -21.21 8.91
C ASP A 337 10.15 -20.83 10.36
N GLY A 338 10.06 -19.56 10.70
CA GLY A 338 10.20 -19.05 12.06
C GLY A 338 8.93 -19.11 12.92
N GLY A 339 7.80 -19.56 12.36
CA GLY A 339 6.52 -19.64 13.07
C GLY A 339 5.78 -18.30 13.24
N TYR A 340 6.15 -17.27 12.47
CA TYR A 340 5.56 -15.92 12.59
C TYR A 340 4.31 -15.71 11.77
N ILE A 341 4.01 -16.58 10.79
CA ILE A 341 2.82 -16.48 9.96
C ILE A 341 2.03 -17.79 9.89
N HIS A 342 0.74 -17.65 9.64
CA HIS A 342 -0.20 -18.76 9.51
C HIS A 342 -0.15 -19.30 8.06
N GLY A 343 0.40 -20.50 7.90
CA GLY A 343 0.55 -21.13 6.58
C GLY A 343 -0.74 -21.76 6.04
N ASP A 344 -1.77 -21.92 6.85
CA ASP A 344 -3.06 -22.52 6.52
C ASP A 344 -4.06 -21.55 5.85
N CYS A 345 -3.73 -20.26 5.79
CA CYS A 345 -4.58 -19.25 5.14
C CYS A 345 -4.75 -19.53 3.64
N MET A 346 -6.00 -19.49 3.16
CA MET A 346 -6.34 -19.58 1.74
C MET A 346 -5.83 -18.36 0.96
N THR A 347 -5.55 -18.52 -0.32
CA THR A 347 -5.10 -17.43 -1.21
C THR A 347 -5.80 -17.46 -2.57
N VAL A 348 -5.63 -16.41 -3.35
CA VAL A 348 -6.20 -16.29 -4.71
C VAL A 348 -5.70 -17.33 -5.71
N THR A 349 -4.68 -18.12 -5.38
CA THR A 349 -4.27 -19.26 -6.20
C THR A 349 -5.24 -20.45 -6.05
N GLY A 350 -6.13 -20.41 -5.06
CA GLY A 350 -6.97 -21.53 -4.64
C GLY A 350 -6.19 -22.62 -3.91
N LYS A 351 -5.04 -22.23 -3.33
CA LYS A 351 -4.15 -23.02 -2.47
C LYS A 351 -3.86 -22.22 -1.20
N THR A 352 -3.40 -22.92 -0.17
CA THR A 352 -2.95 -22.27 1.07
C THR A 352 -1.62 -21.52 0.89
N MET A 353 -1.30 -20.64 1.82
CA MET A 353 -0.02 -19.92 1.88
C MET A 353 1.15 -20.94 1.92
N ARG A 354 1.05 -21.97 2.75
CA ARG A 354 2.06 -23.05 2.85
C ARG A 354 2.31 -23.75 1.55
N GLU A 355 1.25 -24.10 0.81
CA GLU A 355 1.37 -24.76 -0.50
C GLU A 355 2.05 -23.87 -1.54
N ASN A 356 1.72 -22.56 -1.54
CA ASN A 356 2.35 -21.60 -2.44
C ASN A 356 3.85 -21.41 -2.14
N LEU A 357 4.24 -21.48 -0.88
CA LEU A 357 5.62 -21.26 -0.44
C LEU A 357 6.47 -22.52 -0.38
N LYS A 358 5.90 -23.69 -0.67
CA LYS A 358 6.58 -25.01 -0.54
C LYS A 358 7.94 -25.07 -1.26
N ASN A 359 8.02 -24.52 -2.47
CA ASN A 359 9.23 -24.54 -3.29
C ASN A 359 10.06 -23.25 -3.22
N VAL A 360 9.65 -22.28 -2.41
CA VAL A 360 10.41 -21.05 -2.21
C VAL A 360 11.57 -21.33 -1.26
N LYS A 361 12.79 -20.96 -1.68
CA LYS A 361 14.01 -21.13 -0.88
C LYS A 361 14.56 -19.76 -0.49
N PHE A 362 15.07 -19.65 0.71
CA PHE A 362 15.83 -18.47 1.13
C PHE A 362 17.18 -18.44 0.36
N ARG A 363 17.55 -17.26 -0.15
CA ARG A 363 18.80 -17.06 -0.90
C ARG A 363 19.84 -16.43 0.00
N GLU A 364 20.89 -17.18 0.36
CA GLU A 364 21.95 -16.72 1.26
C GLU A 364 22.91 -15.70 0.64
N ASN A 365 23.02 -15.66 -0.69
CA ASN A 365 23.95 -14.79 -1.43
C ASN A 365 23.45 -13.35 -1.65
N GLN A 366 22.32 -12.96 -1.02
CA GLN A 366 21.78 -11.60 -1.06
C GLN A 366 21.89 -10.91 0.32
N LYS A 367 21.84 -9.57 0.33
CA LYS A 367 22.02 -8.74 1.52
C LYS A 367 20.79 -7.89 1.87
N VAL A 368 19.73 -7.98 1.07
CA VAL A 368 18.52 -7.14 1.19
C VAL A 368 17.63 -7.61 2.33
N MET A 369 17.49 -8.94 2.45
CA MET A 369 16.65 -9.58 3.47
C MET A 369 17.47 -10.53 4.31
N ARG A 370 17.22 -10.55 5.61
CA ARG A 370 17.80 -11.47 6.58
C ARG A 370 16.86 -12.65 6.81
N SER A 371 17.41 -13.78 7.22
CA SER A 371 16.62 -14.91 7.72
C SER A 371 16.09 -14.60 9.13
N TYR A 372 15.04 -15.30 9.54
CA TYR A 372 14.48 -15.16 10.90
C TYR A 372 15.47 -15.53 12.00
N LYS A 373 16.48 -16.35 11.68
CA LYS A 373 17.55 -16.75 12.62
C LYS A 373 18.58 -15.64 12.88
N ASN A 374 18.73 -14.70 11.93
CA ASN A 374 19.68 -13.59 12.02
C ASN A 374 19.02 -12.28 11.60
N PRO A 375 18.03 -11.77 12.35
CA PRO A 375 17.29 -10.55 12.01
C PRO A 375 18.17 -9.31 12.14
N ILE A 376 17.72 -8.21 11.50
CA ILE A 376 18.30 -6.86 11.71
C ILE A 376 18.00 -6.40 13.15
N SER A 377 16.76 -6.66 13.60
CA SER A 377 16.31 -6.45 14.98
C SER A 377 15.37 -7.58 15.38
N PRO A 378 15.38 -8.00 16.67
CA PRO A 378 14.45 -9.02 17.17
C PRO A 378 13.00 -8.55 17.20
N THR A 379 12.75 -7.24 17.16
CA THR A 379 11.42 -6.62 17.09
C THR A 379 11.24 -5.90 15.76
N GLY A 380 9.99 -5.79 15.31
CA GLY A 380 9.67 -5.15 14.03
C GLY A 380 10.12 -3.71 13.93
N GLY A 381 10.27 -3.24 12.69
CA GLY A 381 10.70 -1.88 12.38
C GLY A 381 9.66 -0.79 12.69
N VAL A 382 8.50 -1.17 13.23
CA VAL A 382 7.41 -0.26 13.62
C VAL A 382 6.86 -0.71 14.98
N VAL A 383 6.55 0.24 15.87
CA VAL A 383 5.98 -0.05 17.20
C VAL A 383 4.81 0.85 17.52
N GLY A 384 3.84 0.31 18.27
CA GLY A 384 2.79 1.07 18.92
C GLY A 384 3.22 1.56 20.29
N LEU A 385 2.85 2.77 20.63
CA LEU A 385 3.17 3.44 21.90
C LEU A 385 1.90 3.78 22.67
N LYS A 386 2.01 3.86 24.01
CA LYS A 386 1.03 4.44 24.91
C LYS A 386 1.72 5.30 25.95
N GLY A 387 1.03 6.34 26.40
CA GLY A 387 1.52 7.24 27.44
C GLY A 387 0.51 8.34 27.76
N ASN A 388 0.86 9.28 28.64
CA ASN A 388 0.00 10.37 29.04
C ASN A 388 -0.34 11.34 27.89
N LEU A 389 0.53 11.49 26.88
CA LEU A 389 0.22 12.24 25.64
C LEU A 389 -0.56 11.42 24.59
N ALA A 390 -0.56 10.11 24.72
CA ALA A 390 -1.21 9.19 23.78
C ALA A 390 -1.91 8.06 24.54
N PRO A 391 -2.93 8.34 25.36
CA PRO A 391 -3.62 7.32 26.14
C PRO A 391 -4.36 6.28 25.29
N GLU A 392 -4.83 6.66 24.10
CA GLU A 392 -5.43 5.73 23.13
C GLU A 392 -4.40 5.09 22.20
N GLY A 393 -3.18 5.63 22.16
CA GLY A 393 -2.07 5.09 21.40
C GLY A 393 -1.44 6.06 20.43
N GLY A 394 -0.31 5.64 19.89
CA GLY A 394 0.42 6.28 18.82
C GLY A 394 1.27 5.24 18.11
N ILE A 395 1.85 5.56 16.96
CA ILE A 395 2.67 4.65 16.16
C ILE A 395 3.95 5.34 15.71
N VAL A 396 5.06 4.62 15.75
CA VAL A 396 6.37 5.10 15.31
C VAL A 396 7.12 4.06 14.51
N LYS A 397 7.81 4.50 13.45
CA LYS A 397 8.78 3.69 12.73
C LYS A 397 10.13 3.76 13.44
N ILE A 398 10.62 2.64 13.94
CA ILE A 398 11.92 2.53 14.60
C ILE A 398 13.02 1.97 13.67
N ALA A 399 12.65 1.47 12.50
CA ALA A 399 13.60 1.02 11.48
C ALA A 399 14.63 2.11 11.15
N GLY A 400 15.91 1.82 11.35
CA GLY A 400 17.01 2.76 11.10
C GLY A 400 17.29 3.75 12.23
N LEU A 401 16.55 3.74 13.34
CA LEU A 401 16.88 4.53 14.53
C LEU A 401 18.07 3.92 15.31
N LYS A 402 18.99 4.75 15.72
CA LYS A 402 20.14 4.34 16.56
C LYS A 402 19.83 4.39 18.06
N LYS A 403 18.88 5.22 18.45
CA LYS A 403 18.42 5.39 19.84
C LYS A 403 16.91 5.24 19.88
N LEU A 404 16.36 4.73 20.96
CA LEU A 404 14.93 4.54 21.16
C LEU A 404 14.33 5.46 22.22
N GLN A 405 15.13 6.40 22.73
CA GLN A 405 14.72 7.39 23.72
C GLN A 405 15.05 8.79 23.23
N PHE A 406 14.14 9.72 23.45
CA PHE A 406 14.33 11.13 23.17
C PHE A 406 13.62 11.98 24.24
N THR A 407 14.33 12.98 24.76
CA THR A 407 13.81 13.92 25.71
C THR A 407 14.11 15.33 25.21
N GLY A 408 13.14 16.23 25.28
CA GLY A 408 13.31 17.58 24.77
C GLY A 408 12.16 18.52 25.11
N ARG A 409 12.33 19.79 24.73
CA ARG A 409 11.32 20.81 24.90
C ARG A 409 10.30 20.77 23.77
N ALA A 410 9.03 20.75 24.10
CA ALA A 410 7.93 20.82 23.15
C ALA A 410 7.83 22.18 22.47
N ARG A 411 7.65 22.18 21.15
CA ARG A 411 7.28 23.33 20.32
C ARG A 411 6.04 22.98 19.54
N CYS A 412 4.91 23.54 19.94
CA CYS A 412 3.62 23.23 19.35
C CYS A 412 3.30 24.12 18.14
N PHE A 413 2.67 23.53 17.15
CA PHE A 413 2.16 24.16 15.94
C PHE A 413 0.78 23.59 15.63
N ASP A 414 -0.15 24.43 15.21
CA ASP A 414 -1.55 24.04 15.01
C ASP A 414 -1.86 23.58 13.56
N ASN A 415 -0.83 23.46 12.71
CA ASN A 415 -0.89 22.89 11.38
C ASN A 415 0.52 22.62 10.83
N GLU A 416 0.62 21.81 9.76
CA GLU A 416 1.89 21.50 9.12
C GLU A 416 2.57 22.73 8.51
N GLU A 417 1.82 23.66 7.91
CA GLU A 417 2.37 24.83 7.22
C GLU A 417 3.19 25.70 8.15
N SER A 418 2.68 25.98 9.35
CA SER A 418 3.39 26.77 10.36
C SER A 418 4.65 26.05 10.87
N ALA A 419 4.54 24.74 11.10
CA ALA A 419 5.68 23.89 11.47
C ALA A 419 6.74 23.87 10.37
N TYR A 420 6.33 23.65 9.12
CA TYR A 420 7.22 23.63 7.95
C TYR A 420 7.93 24.98 7.78
N LYS A 421 7.18 26.10 7.87
CA LYS A 421 7.75 27.45 7.81
C LYS A 421 8.81 27.68 8.90
N ALA A 422 8.56 27.20 10.12
CA ALA A 422 9.54 27.27 11.19
C ALA A 422 10.79 26.43 10.89
N VAL A 423 10.61 25.24 10.35
CA VAL A 423 11.70 24.31 9.99
C VAL A 423 12.56 24.88 8.86
N ILE A 424 11.97 25.36 7.77
CA ILE A 424 12.71 25.95 6.64
C ILE A 424 13.54 27.14 7.09
N ASN A 425 12.99 28.00 7.96
CA ASN A 425 13.67 29.16 8.53
C ASN A 425 14.58 28.82 9.72
N ARG A 426 14.77 27.53 10.04
CA ARG A 426 15.59 27.04 11.18
C ARG A 426 15.21 27.65 12.54
N LYS A 427 13.94 27.94 12.75
CA LYS A 427 13.41 28.47 14.01
C LYS A 427 13.16 27.33 15.02
N TYR A 428 14.12 26.42 15.18
CA TYR A 428 14.14 25.33 16.16
C TYR A 428 15.57 25.03 16.58
N LYS A 429 15.76 24.27 17.66
CA LYS A 429 17.06 23.91 18.23
C LYS A 429 17.23 22.40 18.28
N ASP A 430 18.49 21.93 18.35
CA ASP A 430 18.81 20.54 18.68
C ASP A 430 18.21 20.20 20.05
N GLY A 431 17.52 19.07 20.16
CA GLY A 431 16.80 18.67 21.36
C GLY A 431 15.33 19.12 21.42
N ASP A 432 14.83 19.91 20.48
CA ASP A 432 13.40 20.26 20.43
C ASP A 432 12.56 19.05 19.99
N ILE A 433 11.31 19.00 20.50
CA ILE A 433 10.24 18.12 20.05
C ILE A 433 9.18 18.98 19.35
N ILE A 434 9.07 18.86 18.04
CA ILE A 434 8.07 19.58 17.25
C ILE A 434 6.75 18.81 17.35
N ILE A 435 5.71 19.46 17.84
CA ILE A 435 4.36 18.89 17.96
C ILE A 435 3.45 19.59 16.96
N ILE A 436 2.86 18.82 16.02
CA ILE A 436 1.92 19.33 15.04
C ILE A 436 0.54 18.80 15.39
N ARG A 437 -0.37 19.70 15.74
CA ARG A 437 -1.71 19.41 16.27
C ARG A 437 -2.79 19.73 15.25
N TYR A 438 -4.02 19.27 15.55
CA TYR A 438 -5.21 19.51 14.72
C TYR A 438 -5.07 19.00 13.27
N GLU A 439 -4.30 17.94 13.09
CA GLU A 439 -4.14 17.22 11.82
C GLU A 439 -4.74 15.80 11.88
N GLY A 440 -5.43 15.49 12.98
CA GLY A 440 -6.17 14.25 13.17
C GLY A 440 -7.45 14.15 12.33
N PRO A 441 -8.22 13.05 12.44
CA PRO A 441 -9.41 12.82 11.62
C PRO A 441 -10.47 13.92 11.68
N ILE A 442 -10.67 14.55 12.84
CA ILE A 442 -11.68 15.61 13.08
C ILE A 442 -11.07 16.99 12.92
N GLY A 443 -9.90 17.25 13.52
CA GLY A 443 -9.25 18.55 13.48
C GLY A 443 -8.65 18.90 12.13
N GLY A 444 -8.09 17.93 11.45
CA GLY A 444 -7.59 18.05 10.08
C GLY A 444 -8.37 17.11 9.16
N PRO A 445 -9.58 17.48 8.64
CA PRO A 445 -10.40 16.58 7.85
C PRO A 445 -9.61 15.89 6.75
N GLY A 446 -9.71 14.53 6.68
CA GLY A 446 -8.87 13.70 5.83
C GLY A 446 -7.58 13.22 6.49
N MET A 447 -7.32 13.58 7.76
CA MET A 447 -6.15 13.14 8.55
C MET A 447 -4.86 13.20 7.72
N ARG A 448 -4.43 14.42 7.39
CA ARG A 448 -3.35 14.71 6.44
C ARG A 448 -2.06 13.94 6.76
N GLU A 449 -1.41 13.45 5.70
CA GLU A 449 -0.12 12.78 5.78
C GLU A 449 1.02 13.77 5.53
N MET A 450 2.02 13.82 6.40
CA MET A 450 3.08 14.82 6.38
C MET A 450 4.43 14.18 6.04
N LEU A 451 5.18 14.83 5.13
CA LEU A 451 6.54 14.45 4.76
C LEU A 451 7.46 15.65 4.62
N GLN A 452 6.95 16.80 4.18
CA GLN A 452 7.79 17.96 3.91
C GLN A 452 8.59 18.40 5.15
N THR A 453 7.92 18.51 6.28
CA THR A 453 8.53 18.93 7.55
C THR A 453 9.59 17.94 8.01
N THR A 454 9.29 16.63 8.00
CA THR A 454 10.23 15.58 8.42
C THR A 454 11.43 15.47 7.50
N ALA A 455 11.21 15.51 6.19
CA ALA A 455 12.28 15.42 5.18
C ALA A 455 13.18 16.67 5.19
N ALA A 456 12.63 17.87 5.42
CA ALA A 456 13.41 19.09 5.56
C ALA A 456 14.36 19.02 6.77
N ILE A 457 13.87 18.57 7.94
CA ILE A 457 14.70 18.37 9.13
C ILE A 457 15.82 17.35 8.83
N TYR A 458 15.49 16.27 8.16
CA TYR A 458 16.48 15.25 7.81
C TYR A 458 17.52 15.77 6.83
N GLY A 459 17.09 16.50 5.79
CA GLY A 459 17.97 17.17 4.82
C GLY A 459 18.90 18.20 5.45
N GLN A 460 18.43 18.91 6.48
CA GLN A 460 19.26 19.83 7.28
C GLN A 460 20.28 19.11 8.17
N GLY A 461 20.23 17.77 8.27
CA GLY A 461 21.12 16.95 9.09
C GLY A 461 20.72 16.92 10.56
N LYS A 462 19.42 17.13 10.86
CA LYS A 462 18.86 17.21 12.21
C LYS A 462 17.92 16.04 12.57
N GLY A 463 17.76 15.06 11.70
CA GLY A 463 16.79 13.98 11.84
C GLY A 463 16.93 13.09 13.08
N GLU A 464 18.14 13.00 13.69
CA GLU A 464 18.36 12.31 14.97
C GLU A 464 18.44 13.26 16.16
N LYS A 465 18.32 14.58 15.94
CA LYS A 465 18.48 15.63 16.93
C LYS A 465 17.18 16.35 17.30
N VAL A 466 16.12 16.07 16.56
CA VAL A 466 14.78 16.65 16.73
C VAL A 466 13.77 15.53 16.58
N ALA A 467 12.77 15.49 17.47
CA ALA A 467 11.64 14.58 17.37
C ALA A 467 10.39 15.32 16.87
N LEU A 468 9.47 14.56 16.26
CA LEU A 468 8.17 15.07 15.83
C LEU A 468 7.05 14.20 16.41
N ILE A 469 5.95 14.85 16.81
CA ILE A 469 4.75 14.18 17.30
C ILE A 469 3.54 14.83 16.62
N THR A 470 2.53 14.03 16.25
CA THR A 470 1.29 14.53 15.64
C THR A 470 0.09 13.62 15.92
N ASP A 471 -1.08 14.21 16.00
CA ASP A 471 -2.37 13.52 15.94
C ASP A 471 -2.78 13.16 14.49
N GLY A 472 -2.11 13.75 13.50
CA GLY A 472 -2.19 13.36 12.10
C GLY A 472 -1.30 12.16 11.76
N ARG A 473 -0.79 12.11 10.51
CA ARG A 473 0.04 11.02 10.00
C ARG A 473 1.38 11.52 9.49
N PHE A 474 2.40 10.68 9.62
CA PHE A 474 3.64 10.83 8.86
C PHE A 474 3.69 9.84 7.72
N SER A 475 4.24 10.27 6.58
CA SER A 475 4.41 9.46 5.40
C SER A 475 5.19 8.17 5.69
N GLY A 476 4.86 7.08 4.98
CA GLY A 476 5.64 5.85 4.99
C GLY A 476 7.11 6.05 4.60
N ALA A 477 7.42 7.15 3.93
CA ALA A 477 8.77 7.59 3.57
C ALA A 477 9.53 8.31 4.70
N THR A 478 8.86 8.64 5.80
CA THR A 478 9.45 9.31 6.97
C THR A 478 10.40 8.38 7.71
N ARG A 479 11.47 8.96 8.26
CA ARG A 479 12.42 8.32 9.17
C ARG A 479 12.80 9.30 10.28
N GLY A 480 13.41 8.80 11.35
CA GLY A 480 13.71 9.59 12.54
C GLY A 480 12.66 9.41 13.64
N PHE A 481 12.76 10.20 14.71
CA PHE A 481 11.82 10.17 15.83
C PHE A 481 10.49 10.85 15.46
N CYS A 482 9.64 10.13 14.72
CA CYS A 482 8.37 10.65 14.23
C CYS A 482 7.21 9.76 14.70
N ILE A 483 6.48 10.23 15.72
CA ILE A 483 5.34 9.55 16.33
C ILE A 483 4.06 10.15 15.75
N GLY A 484 3.29 9.36 15.03
CA GLY A 484 2.01 9.76 14.46
C GLY A 484 0.82 9.03 15.06
N HIS A 485 -0.38 9.35 14.58
CA HIS A 485 -1.64 8.75 15.03
C HIS A 485 -1.84 8.85 16.55
N VAL A 486 -1.38 9.97 17.14
CA VAL A 486 -1.55 10.19 18.59
C VAL A 486 -3.02 10.39 18.89
N GLY A 487 -3.56 9.53 19.73
CA GLY A 487 -4.94 9.57 20.15
C GLY A 487 -5.13 9.62 21.65
N PRO A 488 -6.22 10.31 22.10
CA PRO A 488 -7.16 11.08 21.30
C PRO A 488 -6.54 12.33 20.70
N GLU A 489 -7.05 12.76 19.51
CA GLU A 489 -6.55 13.96 18.82
C GLU A 489 -6.87 15.26 19.57
N ALA A 490 -6.14 16.33 19.27
CA ALA A 490 -6.28 17.64 19.94
C ALA A 490 -7.71 18.22 19.81
N SER A 491 -8.36 18.04 18.65
CA SER A 491 -9.69 18.59 18.38
C SER A 491 -10.82 18.03 19.24
N VAL A 492 -10.64 16.84 19.82
CA VAL A 492 -11.61 16.23 20.74
C VAL A 492 -11.18 16.35 22.20
N GLY A 493 -10.24 17.23 22.51
CA GLY A 493 -9.72 17.45 23.86
C GLY A 493 -8.62 16.48 24.27
N GLY A 494 -7.91 15.88 23.31
CA GLY A 494 -6.72 15.07 23.58
C GLY A 494 -5.59 15.85 24.24
N PRO A 495 -4.68 15.15 24.95
CA PRO A 495 -3.58 15.82 25.69
C PRO A 495 -2.54 16.50 24.78
N ILE A 496 -2.46 16.13 23.49
CA ILE A 496 -1.51 16.69 22.52
C ILE A 496 -1.83 18.19 22.14
#